data_a38bf3900871f3b99a426c258e7efb45
#
_entry.id   a38bf3900871f3b99a426c258e7efb45
#
_cell.length_a   1.000
_cell.length_b   1.000
_cell.length_c   1.000
_cell.angle_alpha   90.00
_cell.angle_beta   90.00
_cell.angle_gamma   90.00
#
_symmetry.space_group_name_H-M   'P 1'
#
loop_
_entity.id
_entity.type
_entity.pdbx_description
1 polymer ?
#
loop_
_entity_poly.entity_id
_entity_poly.type
_entity_poly.pdbx_seq_one_letter_code
_entity_poly.pdbx_strand_id
1 'polypeptide(L)'
;MKWFNKVVFHNYANFKGRARRKEFFMFYLFYMFFVWLFHFLSNVSKQTGIADEAFTLLLSFFILAMIMPQLSVTARRLHDIGKSGWLTLIMLIPFIGSIVLLVFFVCKDSDPLENKYGTSPKLIASSTDVENL
;
A
#
# COMPACT_ATOMS: atom_id res chain seq x y z
N MET A 1 5.13 -8.47 -9.21
CA MET A 1 5.47 -7.10 -9.62
C MET A 1 4.32 -6.26 -10.16
N LYS A 2 3.33 -6.86 -10.88
CA LYS A 2 2.18 -6.10 -11.42
C LYS A 2 1.46 -5.20 -10.41
N TRP A 3 1.22 -5.69 -9.20
CA TRP A 3 0.50 -4.95 -8.16
C TRP A 3 1.29 -3.78 -7.59
N PHE A 4 2.60 -3.95 -7.41
CA PHE A 4 3.49 -2.87 -6.97
C PHE A 4 3.58 -1.76 -8.03
N ASN A 5 3.81 -2.13 -9.30
CA ASN A 5 3.85 -1.18 -10.39
C ASN A 5 2.53 -0.41 -10.54
N LYS A 6 1.39 -1.10 -10.37
CA LYS A 6 0.07 -0.47 -10.40
C LYS A 6 -0.08 0.61 -9.33
N VAL A 7 0.41 0.38 -8.12
CA VAL A 7 0.33 1.34 -7.02
C VAL A 7 1.32 2.49 -7.23
N VAL A 8 2.59 2.15 -7.51
CA VAL A 8 3.67 3.15 -7.54
C VAL A 8 3.66 4.00 -8.81
N PHE A 9 3.40 3.42 -9.97
CA PHE A 9 3.50 4.16 -11.24
C PHE A 9 2.15 4.60 -11.80
N HIS A 10 1.12 3.77 -11.71
CA HIS A 10 -0.19 4.10 -12.29
C HIS A 10 -1.11 4.85 -11.32
N ASN A 11 -0.98 4.60 -10.02
CA ASN A 11 -1.84 5.18 -8.99
C ASN A 11 -1.04 5.84 -7.86
N TYR A 12 0.09 6.46 -8.17
CA TYR A 12 1.02 7.06 -7.20
C TYR A 12 0.32 7.99 -6.19
N ALA A 13 -0.51 8.89 -6.68
CA ALA A 13 -1.31 9.82 -5.87
C ALA A 13 -2.81 9.73 -6.22
N ASN A 14 -3.28 8.57 -6.67
CA ASN A 14 -4.68 8.37 -7.02
C ASN A 14 -5.47 7.90 -5.79
N PHE A 15 -6.19 8.81 -5.18
CA PHE A 15 -7.06 8.55 -4.01
C PHE A 15 -8.47 8.12 -4.39
N LYS A 16 -8.80 8.05 -5.67
CA LYS A 16 -10.10 7.65 -6.18
C LYS A 16 -10.16 6.14 -6.44
N GLY A 17 -11.36 5.57 -6.39
CA GLY A 17 -11.57 4.16 -6.67
C GLY A 17 -11.35 3.25 -5.47
N ARG A 18 -11.17 1.96 -5.76
CA ARG A 18 -11.11 0.88 -4.77
C ARG A 18 -9.87 0.02 -5.01
N ALA A 19 -9.26 -0.48 -3.94
CA ALA A 19 -8.12 -1.41 -4.00
C ALA A 19 -8.45 -2.74 -3.33
N ARG A 20 -8.10 -3.84 -3.97
CA ARG A 20 -8.26 -5.19 -3.41
C ARG A 20 -7.26 -5.46 -2.29
N ARG A 21 -7.58 -6.44 -1.43
CA ARG A 21 -6.65 -6.96 -0.41
C ARG A 21 -5.31 -7.35 -1.03
N LYS A 22 -5.32 -8.07 -2.18
CA LYS A 22 -4.08 -8.48 -2.88
C LYS A 22 -3.21 -7.28 -3.27
N GLU A 23 -3.81 -6.21 -3.79
CA GLU A 23 -3.09 -4.99 -4.17
C GLU A 23 -2.43 -4.35 -2.95
N PHE A 24 -3.17 -4.22 -1.85
CA PHE A 24 -2.69 -3.68 -0.59
C PHE A 24 -1.55 -4.51 0.00
N PHE A 25 -1.78 -5.83 0.19
CA PHE A 25 -0.77 -6.71 0.78
C PHE A 25 0.49 -6.84 -0.07
N MET A 26 0.36 -6.95 -1.39
CA MET A 26 1.51 -7.03 -2.28
C MET A 26 2.33 -5.73 -2.27
N PHE A 27 1.68 -4.58 -2.21
CA PHE A 27 2.38 -3.30 -2.06
C PHE A 27 3.19 -3.26 -0.76
N TYR A 28 2.55 -3.58 0.38
CA TYR A 28 3.24 -3.59 1.68
C TYR A 28 4.34 -4.64 1.78
N LEU A 29 4.15 -5.82 1.18
CA LEU A 29 5.18 -6.86 1.13
C LEU A 29 6.46 -6.34 0.44
N PHE A 30 6.31 -5.74 -0.75
CA PHE A 30 7.44 -5.16 -1.47
C PHE A 30 8.03 -3.95 -0.74
N TYR A 31 7.20 -3.08 -0.20
CA TYR A 31 7.65 -1.93 0.59
C TYR A 31 8.50 -2.37 1.78
N MET A 32 8.02 -3.33 2.59
CA MET A 32 8.75 -3.85 3.75
C MET A 32 10.04 -4.57 3.35
N PHE A 33 10.02 -5.30 2.23
CA PHE A 33 11.22 -5.93 1.70
C PHE A 33 12.30 -4.90 1.36
N PHE A 34 11.97 -3.81 0.68
CA PHE A 34 12.93 -2.76 0.35
C PHE A 34 13.41 -2.00 1.59
N VAL A 35 12.53 -1.68 2.52
CA VAL A 35 12.91 -1.05 3.80
C VAL A 35 13.91 -1.95 4.55
N TRP A 36 13.61 -3.24 4.65
CA TRP A 36 14.51 -4.21 5.29
C TRP A 36 15.85 -4.32 4.55
N LEU A 37 15.83 -4.40 3.22
CA LEU A 37 17.02 -4.48 2.39
C LEU A 37 17.94 -3.26 2.59
N PHE A 38 17.40 -2.05 2.50
CA PHE A 38 18.19 -0.84 2.71
C PHE A 38 18.71 -0.73 4.14
N HIS A 39 17.92 -1.13 5.13
CA HIS A 39 18.35 -1.16 6.52
C HIS A 39 19.47 -2.18 6.74
N PHE A 40 19.36 -3.37 6.15
CA PHE A 40 20.40 -4.38 6.19
C PHE A 40 21.71 -3.89 5.53
N LEU A 41 21.62 -3.29 4.34
CA LEU A 41 22.78 -2.73 3.65
C LEU A 41 23.44 -1.60 4.46
N SER A 42 22.65 -0.74 5.08
CA SER A 42 23.15 0.32 5.98
C SER A 42 23.93 -0.27 7.16
N ASN A 43 23.40 -1.33 7.79
CA ASN A 43 24.10 -1.98 8.90
C ASN A 43 25.41 -2.65 8.48
N VAL A 44 25.45 -3.31 7.32
CA VAL A 44 26.68 -3.89 6.76
C VAL A 44 27.68 -2.78 6.44
N SER A 45 27.22 -1.69 5.85
CA SER A 45 28.06 -0.53 5.51
C SER A 45 28.70 0.11 6.75
N LYS A 46 27.95 0.22 7.84
CA LYS A 46 28.49 0.69 9.14
C LYS A 46 29.64 -0.16 9.65
N GLN A 47 29.54 -1.46 9.51
CA GLN A 47 30.59 -2.38 9.94
C GLN A 47 31.86 -2.31 9.07
N THR A 48 31.69 -2.04 7.78
CA THR A 48 32.80 -1.95 6.81
C THR A 48 33.37 -0.55 6.65
N GLY A 49 32.69 0.48 7.17
CA GLY A 49 33.07 1.89 7.01
C GLY A 49 32.89 2.44 5.58
N ILE A 50 32.17 1.72 4.72
CA ILE A 50 31.97 2.08 3.32
C ILE A 50 30.57 2.68 3.16
N ALA A 51 30.47 3.96 2.76
CA ALA A 51 29.26 4.63 2.32
C ALA A 51 28.04 4.53 3.29
N ASP A 52 28.26 4.54 4.60
CA ASP A 52 27.24 4.45 5.63
C ASP A 52 26.15 5.53 5.49
N GLU A 53 26.55 6.78 5.31
CA GLU A 53 25.62 7.90 5.15
C GLU A 53 24.79 7.78 3.88
N ALA A 54 25.36 7.28 2.78
CA ALA A 54 24.66 7.15 1.50
C ALA A 54 23.48 6.18 1.59
N PHE A 55 23.63 5.02 2.24
CA PHE A 55 22.52 4.07 2.40
C PHE A 55 21.42 4.61 3.32
N THR A 56 21.80 5.35 4.37
CA THR A 56 20.84 5.99 5.26
C THR A 56 20.05 7.09 4.53
N LEU A 57 20.70 7.90 3.71
CA LEU A 57 20.05 8.91 2.89
C LEU A 57 19.13 8.29 1.83
N LEU A 58 19.57 7.22 1.16
CA LEU A 58 18.75 6.49 0.19
C LEU A 58 17.50 5.90 0.83
N LEU A 59 17.61 5.31 2.02
CA LEU A 59 16.47 4.80 2.76
C LEU A 59 15.49 5.92 3.12
N SER A 60 16.00 7.05 3.62
CA SER A 60 15.18 8.21 3.98
C SER A 60 14.44 8.76 2.75
N PHE A 61 15.12 8.90 1.64
CA PHE A 61 14.52 9.34 0.38
C PHE A 61 13.46 8.35 -0.14
N PHE A 62 13.76 7.04 -0.06
CA PHE A 62 12.80 5.99 -0.44
C PHE A 62 11.53 6.04 0.42
N ILE A 63 11.67 6.18 1.74
CA ILE A 63 10.51 6.28 2.65
C ILE A 63 9.66 7.51 2.29
N LEU A 64 10.29 8.67 2.08
CA LEU A 64 9.58 9.90 1.69
C LEU A 64 8.84 9.75 0.36
N ALA A 65 9.51 9.16 -0.64
CA ALA A 65 8.89 8.92 -1.95
C ALA A 65 7.70 7.93 -1.87
N MET A 66 7.72 7.01 -0.93
CA MET A 66 6.66 6.00 -0.76
C MET A 66 5.48 6.48 0.10
N ILE A 67 5.54 7.64 0.73
CA ILE A 67 4.42 8.19 1.54
C ILE A 67 3.16 8.32 0.68
N MET A 68 3.25 8.92 -0.49
CA MET A 68 2.08 9.15 -1.36
C MET A 68 1.44 7.85 -1.87
N PRO A 69 2.19 6.89 -2.44
CA PRO A 69 1.63 5.58 -2.78
C PRO A 69 1.00 4.85 -1.59
N GLN A 70 1.63 4.94 -0.43
CA GLN A 70 1.14 4.30 0.79
C GLN A 70 -0.21 4.88 1.22
N LEU A 71 -0.32 6.20 1.27
CA LEU A 71 -1.58 6.88 1.58
C LEU A 71 -2.65 6.58 0.52
N SER A 72 -2.28 6.58 -0.75
CA SER A 72 -3.16 6.31 -1.88
C SER A 72 -3.75 4.88 -1.82
N VAL A 73 -2.91 3.86 -1.69
CA VAL A 73 -3.40 2.47 -1.63
C VAL A 73 -4.24 2.21 -0.37
N THR A 74 -3.88 2.84 0.75
CA THR A 74 -4.63 2.74 2.00
C THR A 74 -6.01 3.39 1.87
N ALA A 75 -6.09 4.60 1.31
CA ALA A 75 -7.37 5.28 1.06
C ALA A 75 -8.27 4.46 0.12
N ARG A 76 -7.73 3.96 -0.99
CA ARG A 76 -8.47 3.10 -1.93
C ARG A 76 -8.92 1.78 -1.29
N ARG A 77 -8.15 1.24 -0.35
CA ARG A 77 -8.56 0.06 0.40
C ARG A 77 -9.71 0.38 1.37
N LEU A 78 -9.69 1.54 2.03
CA LEU A 78 -10.81 2.01 2.84
C LEU A 78 -12.08 2.20 2.00
N HIS A 79 -11.94 2.76 0.79
CA HIS A 79 -13.05 2.88 -0.15
C HIS A 79 -13.63 1.51 -0.55
N ASP A 80 -12.79 0.49 -0.69
CA ASP A 80 -13.21 -0.87 -1.05
C ASP A 80 -14.11 -1.51 0.01
N ILE A 81 -13.96 -1.13 1.26
CA ILE A 81 -14.82 -1.54 2.39
C ILE A 81 -15.90 -0.52 2.75
N GLY A 82 -16.16 0.46 1.88
CA GLY A 82 -17.19 1.49 2.07
C GLY A 82 -16.86 2.56 3.11
N LYS A 83 -15.59 2.70 3.50
CA LYS A 83 -15.14 3.71 4.47
C LYS A 83 -14.51 4.92 3.80
N SER A 84 -14.55 6.06 4.48
CA SER A 84 -13.91 7.29 3.98
C SER A 84 -12.39 7.17 3.97
N GLY A 85 -11.75 7.65 2.89
CA GLY A 85 -10.29 7.74 2.76
C GLY A 85 -9.63 8.63 3.82
N TRP A 86 -10.35 9.58 4.41
CA TRP A 86 -9.87 10.42 5.51
C TRP A 86 -9.46 9.62 6.75
N LEU A 87 -9.99 8.42 6.93
CA LEU A 87 -9.55 7.50 7.99
C LEU A 87 -8.07 7.10 7.86
N THR A 88 -7.46 7.29 6.71
CA THR A 88 -6.01 7.13 6.52
C THR A 88 -5.21 8.02 7.46
N LEU A 89 -5.74 9.19 7.85
CA LEU A 89 -5.09 10.08 8.81
C LEU A 89 -4.95 9.47 10.21
N ILE A 90 -5.73 8.44 10.54
CA ILE A 90 -5.58 7.69 11.79
C ILE A 90 -4.21 6.99 11.85
N MET A 91 -3.59 6.70 10.70
CA MET A 91 -2.22 6.17 10.66
C MET A 91 -1.19 7.10 11.29
N LEU A 92 -1.48 8.40 11.37
CA LEU A 92 -0.61 9.38 12.01
C LEU A 92 -0.59 9.23 13.54
N ILE A 93 -1.58 8.54 14.12
CA ILE A 93 -1.60 8.21 15.54
C ILE A 93 -0.75 6.95 15.75
N PRO A 94 0.42 7.04 16.43
CA PRO A 94 1.28 5.87 16.63
C PRO A 94 0.55 4.78 17.44
N PHE A 95 0.82 3.51 17.11
CA PHE A 95 0.26 2.28 17.71
C PHE A 95 -1.25 2.07 17.46
N ILE A 96 -2.11 3.00 17.90
CA ILE A 96 -3.57 2.89 17.79
C ILE A 96 -4.00 2.91 16.32
N GLY A 97 -3.46 3.83 15.52
CA GLY A 97 -3.78 3.95 14.10
C GLY A 97 -3.44 2.69 13.31
N SER A 98 -2.26 2.13 13.54
CA SER A 98 -1.81 0.91 12.87
C SER A 98 -2.69 -0.29 13.22
N ILE A 99 -3.08 -0.46 14.49
CA ILE A 99 -3.93 -1.56 14.93
C ILE A 99 -5.34 -1.44 14.35
N VAL A 100 -5.95 -0.26 14.41
CA VAL A 100 -7.29 0.00 13.87
C VAL A 100 -7.33 -0.29 12.38
N LEU A 101 -6.35 0.21 11.62
CA LEU A 101 -6.29 -0.03 10.17
C LEU A 101 -6.02 -1.49 9.84
N LEU A 102 -5.14 -2.17 10.58
CA LEU A 102 -4.87 -3.58 10.39
C LEU A 102 -6.16 -4.41 10.56
N VAL A 103 -6.94 -4.14 11.59
CA VAL A 103 -8.23 -4.81 11.81
C VAL A 103 -9.18 -4.55 10.65
N PHE A 104 -9.32 -3.31 10.19
CA PHE A 104 -10.18 -3.01 9.04
C PHE A 104 -9.71 -3.66 7.74
N PHE A 105 -8.40 -3.75 7.51
CA PHE A 105 -7.86 -4.30 6.27
C PHE A 105 -7.81 -5.82 6.24
N VAL A 106 -7.55 -6.46 7.37
CA VAL A 106 -7.46 -7.91 7.46
C VAL A 106 -8.83 -8.55 7.65
N CYS A 107 -9.64 -8.00 8.55
CA CYS A 107 -10.91 -8.62 8.95
C CYS A 107 -12.07 -8.33 8.01
N LYS A 108 -12.07 -7.18 7.31
CA LYS A 108 -13.13 -6.84 6.35
C LYS A 108 -12.77 -7.22 4.93
N ASP A 109 -13.68 -7.94 4.28
CA ASP A 109 -13.60 -8.19 2.83
C ASP A 109 -14.11 -6.97 2.05
N SER A 110 -13.85 -6.96 0.72
CA SER A 110 -14.39 -5.97 -0.19
C SER A 110 -15.91 -5.97 -0.17
N ASP A 111 -16.52 -4.79 -0.23
CA ASP A 111 -17.97 -4.70 -0.45
C ASP A 111 -18.33 -5.42 -1.75
N PRO A 112 -19.31 -6.35 -1.72
CA PRO A 112 -19.62 -7.19 -2.89
C PRO A 112 -20.30 -6.40 -4.01
N LEU A 113 -20.94 -5.28 -3.67
CA LEU A 113 -21.71 -4.45 -4.60
C LEU A 113 -20.96 -3.16 -4.92
N GLU A 114 -21.49 -2.42 -5.91
CA GLU A 114 -21.09 -1.07 -6.16
C GLU A 114 -21.38 -0.18 -4.94
N ASN A 115 -20.43 0.68 -4.59
CA ASN A 115 -20.62 1.69 -3.55
C ASN A 115 -20.30 3.10 -4.12
N LYS A 116 -20.40 4.13 -3.29
CA LYS A 116 -20.11 5.52 -3.70
C LYS A 116 -18.71 5.76 -4.28
N TYR A 117 -17.78 4.81 -4.15
CA TYR A 117 -16.41 4.87 -4.65
C TYR A 117 -16.18 4.06 -5.92
N GLY A 118 -17.21 3.39 -6.45
CA GLY A 118 -17.18 2.67 -7.71
C GLY A 118 -17.57 1.19 -7.60
N THR A 119 -17.43 0.48 -8.72
CA THR A 119 -17.76 -0.93 -8.84
C THR A 119 -16.79 -1.81 -8.06
N SER A 120 -17.29 -2.90 -7.50
CA SER A 120 -16.46 -3.86 -6.77
C SER A 120 -15.34 -4.43 -7.66
N PRO A 121 -14.08 -4.39 -7.23
CA PRO A 121 -12.98 -5.02 -7.97
C PRO A 121 -13.17 -6.53 -8.21
N LYS A 122 -13.98 -7.21 -7.38
CA LYS A 122 -14.33 -8.62 -7.54
C LYS A 122 -15.28 -8.83 -8.71
N LEU A 123 -16.25 -7.92 -8.90
CA LEU A 123 -17.19 -7.99 -10.03
C LEU A 123 -16.46 -7.76 -11.36
N ILE A 124 -15.54 -6.81 -11.42
CA ILE A 124 -14.74 -6.54 -12.61
C ILE A 124 -13.92 -7.78 -12.99
N ALA A 125 -13.29 -8.44 -12.01
CA ALA A 125 -12.51 -9.65 -12.30
C ALA A 125 -13.37 -10.81 -12.79
N SER A 126 -14.56 -11.02 -12.21
CA SER A 126 -15.45 -12.08 -12.64
C SER A 126 -15.98 -11.86 -14.05
N SER A 127 -16.27 -10.61 -14.43
CA SER A 127 -16.70 -10.29 -15.80
C SER A 127 -15.58 -10.52 -16.83
N THR A 128 -14.34 -10.19 -16.48
CA THR A 128 -13.18 -10.43 -17.35
C THR A 128 -12.91 -11.92 -17.52
N ASP A 129 -13.10 -12.73 -16.49
CA ASP A 129 -12.93 -14.18 -16.56
C ASP A 129 -14.01 -14.84 -17.44
N VAL A 130 -15.22 -14.31 -17.42
CA VAL A 130 -16.32 -14.78 -18.31
C VAL A 130 -16.08 -14.37 -19.76
N GLU A 131 -15.55 -13.18 -20.03
CA GLU A 131 -15.26 -12.70 -21.39
C GLU A 131 -14.12 -13.48 -22.06
N ASN A 132 -13.22 -14.07 -21.27
CA ASN A 132 -12.11 -14.90 -21.76
C ASN A 132 -12.45 -16.39 -21.89
N LEU A 133 -13.69 -16.80 -21.63
CA LEU A 133 -14.21 -18.15 -21.85
C LEU A 133 -14.82 -18.26 -23.25
#